data_0a9407e2c2e6055dafd87077c8017072
#
_entry.id   0a9407e2c2e6055dafd87077c8017072
#
_cell.length_a   1.000
_cell.length_b   1.000
_cell.length_c   1.000
_cell.angle_alpha   90.00
_cell.angle_beta   90.00
_cell.angle_gamma   90.00
#
_symmetry.space_group_name_H-M   'P 1'
#
loop_
_entity.id
_entity.type
_entity.pdbx_description
1 polymer ?
#
loop_
_entity_poly.entity_id
_entity_poly.type
_entity_poly.pdbx_seq_one_letter_code
_entity_poly.pdbx_strand_id
1 'polypeptide(L)'
;MESTIKIALIALGTITIISTAWSLISFLYIYIRPSRLPRYLKTANNATPWAVVTGASNGIGKAFAYDLASRGCNIVLHGRNAAKLDKIASDLQRLHPGREFRTLLADASLSPSQTLATVEETLSDINVKILVNNVGATMPFGHEFDTLEAFTLSELEANVSTNATFPLLFTRALMPNLIANQPSLILNIGSIADIAMPLFPAYGPSKAFLMCSTAELALEQVYKGRDIEVLGLRVMQVTETGTIKVPTSYFVPDPKTWVRSALDRVGCGRRVIVPYLPHALQTAMLECVPAFMEASVKIAGVKKNLELDPTGSRGVMQKDKEL
;
A
#
# COMPACT_ATOMS: atom_id res chain seq x y z
N MET A 1 -13.23 28.47 45.38
CA MET A 1 -12.47 28.70 44.12
C MET A 1 -11.29 27.73 44.00
N GLU A 2 -10.38 27.63 44.96
CA GLU A 2 -9.21 26.76 44.95
C GLU A 2 -9.56 25.26 44.85
N SER A 3 -10.55 24.78 45.62
CA SER A 3 -11.04 23.40 45.59
C SER A 3 -11.64 23.02 44.22
N THR A 4 -12.40 23.93 43.61
CA THR A 4 -13.00 23.72 42.29
C THR A 4 -11.94 23.61 41.19
N ILE A 5 -10.87 24.43 41.28
CA ILE A 5 -9.74 24.39 40.34
C ILE A 5 -8.96 23.06 40.49
N LYS A 6 -8.71 22.61 41.73
CA LYS A 6 -8.06 21.32 41.99
C LYS A 6 -8.85 20.15 41.41
N ILE A 7 -10.16 20.13 41.62
CA ILE A 7 -11.05 19.08 41.06
C ILE A 7 -11.01 19.11 39.55
N ALA A 8 -11.09 20.28 38.91
CA ALA A 8 -11.02 20.42 37.46
C ALA A 8 -9.68 19.92 36.87
N LEU A 9 -8.55 20.24 37.52
CA LEU A 9 -7.22 19.79 37.10
C LEU A 9 -7.06 18.27 37.24
N ILE A 10 -7.57 17.67 38.35
CA ILE A 10 -7.56 16.22 38.55
C ILE A 10 -8.41 15.54 37.47
N ALA A 11 -9.63 16.04 37.21
CA ALA A 11 -10.50 15.49 36.16
C ALA A 11 -9.87 15.56 34.80
N LEU A 12 -9.28 16.71 34.41
CA LEU A 12 -8.57 16.87 33.13
C LEU A 12 -7.39 15.90 33.02
N GLY A 13 -6.56 15.81 34.07
CA GLY A 13 -5.43 14.88 34.11
C GLY A 13 -5.86 13.43 33.96
N THR A 14 -6.93 13.04 34.66
CA THR A 14 -7.49 11.68 34.59
C THR A 14 -8.02 11.37 33.20
N ILE A 15 -8.76 12.27 32.55
CA ILE A 15 -9.28 12.12 31.20
C ILE A 15 -8.11 11.98 30.20
N THR A 16 -7.08 12.80 30.34
CA THR A 16 -5.89 12.75 29.48
C THR A 16 -5.17 11.40 29.60
N ILE A 17 -4.94 10.92 30.83
CA ILE A 17 -4.30 9.62 31.07
C ILE A 17 -5.12 8.47 30.47
N ILE A 18 -6.43 8.44 30.72
CA ILE A 18 -7.31 7.40 30.17
C ILE A 18 -7.32 7.43 28.64
N SER A 19 -7.45 8.61 28.04
CA SER A 19 -7.44 8.77 26.59
C SER A 19 -6.12 8.30 25.96
N THR A 20 -5.00 8.68 26.56
CA THR A 20 -3.66 8.26 26.09
C THR A 20 -3.45 6.76 26.24
N ALA A 21 -3.83 6.18 27.40
CA ALA A 21 -3.76 4.75 27.64
C ALA A 21 -4.64 3.97 26.63
N TRP A 22 -5.86 4.44 26.38
CA TRP A 22 -6.77 3.84 25.40
C TRP A 22 -6.20 3.90 23.97
N SER A 23 -5.61 5.03 23.59
CA SER A 23 -4.96 5.20 22.28
C SER A 23 -3.79 4.23 22.10
N LEU A 24 -2.94 4.11 23.12
CA LEU A 24 -1.81 3.18 23.13
C LEU A 24 -2.27 1.71 23.07
N ILE A 25 -3.23 1.32 23.88
CA ILE A 25 -3.80 -0.03 23.86
C ILE A 25 -4.41 -0.33 22.49
N SER A 26 -5.19 0.60 21.94
CA SER A 26 -5.83 0.46 20.63
C SER A 26 -4.80 0.37 19.50
N PHE A 27 -3.68 1.10 19.61
CA PHE A 27 -2.56 1.02 18.68
C PHE A 27 -1.88 -0.36 18.75
N LEU A 28 -1.49 -0.81 19.96
CA LEU A 28 -0.80 -2.09 20.14
C LEU A 28 -1.69 -3.27 19.80
N TYR A 29 -2.99 -3.18 20.07
CA TYR A 29 -3.95 -4.26 19.79
C TYR A 29 -3.98 -4.66 18.31
N ILE A 30 -3.76 -3.73 17.39
CA ILE A 30 -3.67 -4.01 15.94
C ILE A 30 -2.59 -5.06 15.65
N TYR A 31 -1.49 -5.06 16.41
CA TYR A 31 -0.30 -5.91 16.13
C TYR A 31 -0.33 -7.26 16.83
N ILE A 32 -1.19 -7.46 17.84
CA ILE A 32 -1.27 -8.71 18.62
C ILE A 32 -2.52 -9.55 18.30
N ARG A 33 -3.56 -8.95 17.70
CA ARG A 33 -4.78 -9.66 17.38
C ARG A 33 -4.57 -10.65 16.23
N PRO A 34 -5.29 -11.80 16.23
CA PRO A 34 -5.22 -12.76 15.12
C PRO A 34 -5.80 -12.16 13.83
N SER A 35 -5.16 -12.48 12.71
CA SER A 35 -5.62 -12.09 11.38
C SER A 35 -6.93 -12.77 11.00
N ARG A 36 -7.82 -12.04 10.31
CA ARG A 36 -9.03 -12.59 9.69
C ARG A 36 -8.82 -13.03 8.24
N LEU A 37 -7.60 -13.01 7.72
CA LEU A 37 -7.29 -13.47 6.36
C LEU A 37 -7.88 -14.86 6.04
N PRO A 38 -7.88 -15.86 6.94
CA PRO A 38 -8.41 -17.19 6.63
C PRO A 38 -9.87 -17.21 6.13
N ARG A 39 -10.69 -16.19 6.45
CA ARG A 39 -12.08 -16.10 5.96
C ARG A 39 -12.17 -15.87 4.45
N TYR A 40 -11.17 -15.21 3.86
CA TYR A 40 -11.09 -14.90 2.43
C TYR A 40 -10.45 -16.02 1.61
N LEU A 41 -9.83 -16.99 2.29
CA LEU A 41 -9.23 -18.17 1.67
C LEU A 41 -10.21 -19.34 1.52
N LYS A 42 -11.46 -19.18 1.98
CA LYS A 42 -12.53 -20.17 1.88
C LYS A 42 -13.58 -19.72 0.87
N THR A 43 -14.12 -20.67 0.12
CA THR A 43 -15.24 -20.47 -0.79
C THR A 43 -16.41 -21.38 -0.41
N ALA A 44 -17.63 -20.97 -0.75
CA ALA A 44 -18.84 -21.74 -0.41
C ALA A 44 -18.83 -23.15 -1.02
N ASN A 45 -18.23 -23.33 -2.19
CA ASN A 45 -18.23 -24.59 -2.95
C ASN A 45 -16.91 -25.33 -2.89
N ASN A 46 -16.06 -25.06 -1.91
CA ASN A 46 -14.67 -25.56 -1.83
C ASN A 46 -13.81 -25.30 -3.09
N ALA A 47 -14.26 -24.41 -3.99
CA ALA A 47 -13.46 -23.96 -5.12
C ALA A 47 -12.24 -23.17 -4.62
N THR A 48 -11.14 -23.22 -5.33
CA THR A 48 -9.95 -22.47 -4.97
C THR A 48 -10.19 -20.96 -5.15
N PRO A 49 -9.97 -20.11 -4.14
CA PRO A 49 -10.13 -18.66 -4.25
C PRO A 49 -9.05 -18.07 -5.15
N TRP A 50 -9.42 -17.04 -5.90
CA TRP A 50 -8.47 -16.26 -6.69
C TRP A 50 -8.07 -14.97 -5.98
N ALA A 51 -6.78 -14.64 -6.05
CA ALA A 51 -6.24 -13.35 -5.68
C ALA A 51 -5.67 -12.64 -6.91
N VAL A 52 -6.06 -11.39 -7.11
CA VAL A 52 -5.52 -10.53 -8.16
C VAL A 52 -4.49 -9.61 -7.54
N VAL A 53 -3.25 -9.62 -8.06
CA VAL A 53 -2.15 -8.80 -7.54
C VAL A 53 -1.63 -7.89 -8.65
N THR A 54 -1.82 -6.57 -8.49
CA THR A 54 -1.29 -5.61 -9.44
C THR A 54 0.17 -5.29 -9.12
N GLY A 55 1.00 -5.07 -10.16
CA GLY A 55 2.44 -4.87 -9.99
C GLY A 55 3.16 -6.10 -9.44
N ALA A 56 2.71 -7.32 -9.81
CA ALA A 56 3.22 -8.59 -9.31
C ALA A 56 4.63 -8.96 -9.79
N SER A 57 5.25 -8.18 -10.67
CA SER A 57 6.52 -8.52 -11.32
C SER A 57 7.77 -8.31 -10.44
N ASN A 58 7.66 -7.59 -9.32
CA ASN A 58 8.79 -7.27 -8.44
C ASN A 58 8.34 -6.89 -7.01
N GLY A 59 9.28 -6.82 -6.08
CA GLY A 59 9.13 -6.23 -4.75
C GLY A 59 7.93 -6.77 -3.97
N ILE A 60 7.15 -5.87 -3.40
CA ILE A 60 6.00 -6.15 -2.54
C ILE A 60 4.92 -6.95 -3.29
N GLY A 61 4.62 -6.60 -4.55
CA GLY A 61 3.59 -7.32 -5.34
C GLY A 61 3.99 -8.76 -5.60
N LYS A 62 5.25 -9.01 -5.97
CA LYS A 62 5.78 -10.37 -6.08
C LYS A 62 5.64 -11.14 -4.77
N ALA A 63 6.01 -10.52 -3.65
CA ALA A 63 5.91 -11.15 -2.33
C ALA A 63 4.45 -11.49 -1.95
N PHE A 64 3.48 -10.63 -2.27
CA PHE A 64 2.05 -10.95 -2.12
C PHE A 64 1.63 -12.16 -2.95
N ALA A 65 2.04 -12.22 -4.22
CA ALA A 65 1.71 -13.34 -5.09
C ALA A 65 2.22 -14.69 -4.51
N TYR A 66 3.46 -14.72 -4.03
CA TYR A 66 4.04 -15.92 -3.43
C TYR A 66 3.40 -16.29 -2.09
N ASP A 67 3.14 -15.32 -1.22
CA ASP A 67 2.51 -15.60 0.10
C ASP A 67 1.07 -16.09 -0.07
N LEU A 68 0.25 -15.44 -0.91
CA LEU A 68 -1.14 -15.83 -1.16
C LEU A 68 -1.22 -17.19 -1.87
N ALA A 69 -0.33 -17.50 -2.81
CA ALA A 69 -0.24 -18.83 -3.43
C ALA A 69 0.08 -19.92 -2.40
N SER A 70 1.03 -19.65 -1.49
CA SER A 70 1.38 -20.60 -0.42
C SER A 70 0.24 -20.84 0.57
N ARG A 71 -0.68 -19.87 0.71
CA ARG A 71 -1.89 -19.98 1.53
C ARG A 71 -3.07 -20.62 0.80
N GLY A 72 -2.90 -21.00 -0.46
CA GLY A 72 -3.89 -21.77 -1.21
C GLY A 72 -4.70 -20.99 -2.23
N CYS A 73 -4.34 -19.76 -2.58
CA CYS A 73 -5.00 -19.03 -3.66
C CYS A 73 -4.44 -19.38 -5.02
N ASN A 74 -5.30 -19.36 -6.04
CA ASN A 74 -4.90 -19.14 -7.42
C ASN A 74 -4.56 -17.66 -7.60
N ILE A 75 -3.62 -17.28 -8.47
CA ILE A 75 -3.14 -15.90 -8.58
C ILE A 75 -3.28 -15.39 -10.01
N VAL A 76 -3.85 -14.18 -10.14
CA VAL A 76 -3.72 -13.36 -11.34
C VAL A 76 -2.57 -12.37 -11.11
N LEU A 77 -1.53 -12.49 -11.92
CA LEU A 77 -0.33 -11.68 -11.90
C LEU A 77 -0.47 -10.54 -12.90
N HIS A 78 -0.74 -9.32 -12.42
CA HIS A 78 -0.82 -8.16 -13.30
C HIS A 78 0.50 -7.37 -13.34
N GLY A 79 0.85 -6.90 -14.52
CA GLY A 79 2.00 -6.01 -14.75
C GLY A 79 2.23 -5.71 -16.23
N ARG A 80 3.25 -4.89 -16.54
CA ARG A 80 3.53 -4.44 -17.92
C ARG A 80 4.62 -5.23 -18.65
N ASN A 81 5.32 -6.13 -17.98
CA ASN A 81 6.42 -6.91 -18.57
C ASN A 81 6.04 -8.40 -18.59
N ALA A 82 5.65 -8.89 -19.77
CA ALA A 82 5.23 -10.26 -19.98
C ALA A 82 6.29 -11.27 -19.52
N ALA A 83 7.54 -11.12 -19.95
CA ALA A 83 8.61 -12.07 -19.63
C ALA A 83 8.85 -12.22 -18.11
N LYS A 84 8.74 -11.11 -17.35
CA LYS A 84 8.84 -11.17 -15.89
C LYS A 84 7.64 -11.87 -15.26
N LEU A 85 6.43 -11.62 -15.77
CA LEU A 85 5.21 -12.26 -15.27
C LEU A 85 5.22 -13.77 -15.55
N ASP A 86 5.59 -14.18 -16.76
CA ASP A 86 5.66 -15.58 -17.16
C ASP A 86 6.71 -16.36 -16.36
N LYS A 87 7.85 -15.73 -16.07
CA LYS A 87 8.85 -16.32 -15.18
C LYS A 87 8.28 -16.55 -13.77
N ILE A 88 7.55 -15.57 -13.21
CA ILE A 88 6.95 -15.69 -11.87
C ILE A 88 5.82 -16.73 -11.89
N ALA A 89 4.99 -16.76 -12.92
CA ALA A 89 3.94 -17.76 -13.08
C ALA A 89 4.53 -19.19 -13.14
N SER A 90 5.59 -19.37 -13.91
CA SER A 90 6.30 -20.67 -14.02
C SER A 90 6.94 -21.08 -12.70
N ASP A 91 7.57 -20.16 -11.97
CA ASP A 91 8.13 -20.43 -10.65
C ASP A 91 7.04 -20.82 -9.64
N LEU A 92 5.92 -20.09 -9.62
CA LEU A 92 4.78 -20.38 -8.76
C LEU A 92 4.12 -21.71 -9.12
N GLN A 93 3.97 -22.04 -10.41
CA GLN A 93 3.43 -23.33 -10.85
C GLN A 93 4.30 -24.50 -10.39
N ARG A 94 5.62 -24.33 -10.41
CA ARG A 94 6.56 -25.35 -9.91
C ARG A 94 6.46 -25.53 -8.40
N LEU A 95 6.29 -24.42 -7.65
CA LEU A 95 6.20 -24.45 -6.17
C LEU A 95 4.82 -24.91 -5.68
N HIS A 96 3.77 -24.63 -6.43
CA HIS A 96 2.37 -24.92 -6.06
C HIS A 96 1.63 -25.57 -7.23
N PRO A 97 1.95 -26.83 -7.61
CA PRO A 97 1.42 -27.49 -8.80
C PRO A 97 -0.12 -27.69 -8.79
N GLY A 98 -0.73 -27.63 -7.59
CA GLY A 98 -2.19 -27.69 -7.42
C GLY A 98 -2.89 -26.33 -7.48
N ARG A 99 -2.23 -25.26 -7.93
CA ARG A 99 -2.81 -23.91 -8.08
C ARG A 99 -2.74 -23.47 -9.53
N GLU A 100 -3.59 -22.52 -9.86
CA GLU A 100 -3.64 -21.92 -11.19
C GLU A 100 -3.06 -20.52 -11.15
N PHE A 101 -2.33 -20.15 -12.21
CA PHE A 101 -1.69 -18.85 -12.34
C PHE A 101 -2.05 -18.28 -13.71
N ARG A 102 -2.57 -17.03 -13.72
CA ARG A 102 -2.87 -16.28 -14.94
C ARG A 102 -2.03 -15.00 -14.99
N THR A 103 -1.63 -14.59 -16.15
CA THR A 103 -0.97 -13.29 -16.37
C THR A 103 -1.99 -12.32 -16.97
N LEU A 104 -1.97 -11.08 -16.50
CA LEU A 104 -2.76 -9.96 -17.00
C LEU A 104 -1.81 -8.84 -17.39
N LEU A 105 -1.56 -8.71 -18.69
CA LEU A 105 -0.64 -7.72 -19.23
C LEU A 105 -1.34 -6.37 -19.41
N ALA A 106 -0.98 -5.38 -18.60
CA ALA A 106 -1.48 -4.02 -18.73
C ALA A 106 -0.51 -3.00 -18.13
N ASP A 107 -0.45 -1.80 -18.72
CA ASP A 107 0.35 -0.69 -18.21
C ASP A 107 -0.53 0.30 -17.46
N ALA A 108 -0.32 0.41 -16.15
CA ALA A 108 -1.05 1.30 -15.26
C ALA A 108 -0.76 2.79 -15.49
N SER A 109 0.30 3.14 -16.22
CA SER A 109 0.65 4.52 -16.55
C SER A 109 -0.14 5.08 -17.73
N LEU A 110 -0.72 4.20 -18.55
CA LEU A 110 -1.55 4.56 -19.69
C LEU A 110 -2.99 4.80 -19.28
N SER A 111 -3.76 5.46 -20.16
CA SER A 111 -5.19 5.73 -19.91
C SER A 111 -5.97 4.44 -19.60
N PRO A 112 -6.64 4.36 -18.44
CA PRO A 112 -7.21 3.10 -17.95
C PRO A 112 -8.41 2.59 -18.77
N SER A 113 -9.15 3.44 -19.48
CA SER A 113 -10.45 3.12 -20.06
C SER A 113 -10.44 1.95 -21.05
N GLN A 114 -9.40 1.80 -21.85
CA GLN A 114 -9.28 0.69 -22.80
C GLN A 114 -8.83 -0.62 -22.12
N THR A 115 -7.99 -0.51 -21.11
CA THR A 115 -7.43 -1.66 -20.37
C THR A 115 -8.50 -2.33 -19.48
N LEU A 116 -9.43 -1.55 -18.93
CA LEU A 116 -10.36 -2.02 -17.91
C LEU A 116 -11.53 -2.83 -18.46
N ALA A 117 -12.01 -2.55 -19.68
CA ALA A 117 -13.03 -3.37 -20.33
C ALA A 117 -12.52 -4.82 -20.53
N THR A 118 -11.25 -4.97 -20.92
CA THR A 118 -10.59 -6.26 -21.05
C THR A 118 -10.44 -6.98 -19.70
N VAL A 119 -10.26 -6.24 -18.60
CA VAL A 119 -10.10 -6.82 -17.25
C VAL A 119 -11.40 -7.49 -16.78
N GLU A 120 -12.55 -6.82 -16.93
CA GLU A 120 -13.85 -7.38 -16.55
C GLU A 120 -14.12 -8.69 -17.30
N GLU A 121 -13.90 -8.71 -18.61
CA GLU A 121 -14.10 -9.90 -19.44
C GLU A 121 -13.12 -11.02 -19.07
N THR A 122 -11.82 -10.72 -18.96
CA THR A 122 -10.75 -11.69 -18.69
C THR A 122 -10.90 -12.38 -17.32
N LEU A 123 -11.51 -11.71 -16.35
CA LEU A 123 -11.64 -12.20 -14.97
C LEU A 123 -13.09 -12.58 -14.58
N SER A 124 -14.02 -12.60 -15.55
CA SER A 124 -15.44 -12.92 -15.31
C SER A 124 -15.67 -14.39 -14.92
N ASP A 125 -14.82 -15.29 -15.36
CA ASP A 125 -14.93 -16.76 -15.18
C ASP A 125 -14.31 -17.25 -13.85
N ILE A 126 -13.73 -16.37 -13.04
CA ILE A 126 -13.06 -16.75 -11.79
C ILE A 126 -13.68 -16.05 -10.57
N ASN A 127 -13.57 -16.71 -9.41
CA ASN A 127 -14.08 -16.22 -8.13
C ASN A 127 -13.01 -15.37 -7.40
N VAL A 128 -12.91 -14.09 -7.74
CA VAL A 128 -11.96 -13.19 -7.08
C VAL A 128 -12.40 -12.92 -5.64
N LYS A 129 -11.58 -13.33 -4.69
CA LYS A 129 -11.77 -13.11 -3.25
C LYS A 129 -10.88 -12.01 -2.69
N ILE A 130 -9.71 -11.82 -3.29
CA ILE A 130 -8.71 -10.87 -2.81
C ILE A 130 -8.21 -10.04 -3.99
N LEU A 131 -8.27 -8.71 -3.83
CA LEU A 131 -7.65 -7.75 -4.72
C LEU A 131 -6.51 -7.04 -3.98
N VAL A 132 -5.30 -7.07 -4.53
CA VAL A 132 -4.16 -6.31 -4.04
C VAL A 132 -3.78 -5.25 -5.08
N ASN A 133 -4.19 -4.01 -4.84
CA ASN A 133 -3.76 -2.85 -5.60
C ASN A 133 -2.37 -2.42 -5.11
N ASN A 134 -1.35 -3.02 -5.70
CA ASN A 134 0.04 -2.77 -5.30
C ASN A 134 0.82 -1.99 -6.36
N VAL A 135 0.40 -2.00 -7.63
CA VAL A 135 1.12 -1.21 -8.64
C VAL A 135 1.31 0.23 -8.16
N GLY A 136 2.53 0.74 -8.33
CA GLY A 136 2.88 2.10 -7.93
C GLY A 136 4.36 2.34 -8.15
N ALA A 137 4.71 3.60 -8.33
CA ALA A 137 6.08 4.05 -8.46
C ALA A 137 6.20 5.47 -7.91
N THR A 138 7.35 5.78 -7.32
CA THR A 138 7.69 7.17 -6.95
C THR A 138 7.72 8.05 -8.19
N MET A 139 8.42 7.58 -9.24
CA MET A 139 8.30 8.13 -10.60
C MET A 139 8.58 7.02 -11.63
N PRO A 140 7.83 6.96 -12.73
CA PRO A 140 7.98 5.91 -13.73
C PRO A 140 9.22 6.02 -14.61
N PHE A 141 9.96 7.15 -14.61
CA PHE A 141 10.91 7.52 -15.67
C PHE A 141 12.31 7.98 -15.19
N GLY A 142 12.74 7.64 -13.98
CA GLY A 142 14.13 7.83 -13.57
C GLY A 142 14.44 9.06 -12.72
N HIS A 143 13.53 10.03 -12.58
CA HIS A 143 13.62 11.09 -11.59
C HIS A 143 12.81 10.67 -10.36
N GLU A 144 13.47 10.30 -9.27
CA GLU A 144 12.73 9.82 -8.10
C GLU A 144 12.38 10.92 -7.11
N PHE A 145 13.27 11.91 -6.99
CA PHE A 145 13.16 12.98 -5.99
C PHE A 145 13.61 14.29 -6.63
N ASP A 146 12.66 15.12 -7.01
CA ASP A 146 12.98 16.41 -7.61
C ASP A 146 11.86 17.43 -7.35
N THR A 147 12.12 18.70 -7.72
CA THR A 147 11.15 19.79 -7.65
C THR A 147 10.12 19.68 -8.76
N LEU A 148 8.95 20.30 -8.58
CA LEU A 148 7.83 20.16 -9.51
C LEU A 148 8.19 20.55 -10.95
N GLU A 149 8.99 21.60 -11.11
CA GLU A 149 9.40 22.14 -12.41
C GLU A 149 10.38 21.24 -13.17
N ALA A 150 11.02 20.28 -12.50
CA ALA A 150 11.91 19.31 -13.14
C ALA A 150 11.17 18.20 -13.89
N PHE A 151 9.86 18.02 -13.63
CA PHE A 151 9.06 16.99 -14.24
C PHE A 151 8.31 17.50 -15.47
N THR A 152 8.26 16.70 -16.50
CA THR A 152 7.37 16.93 -17.66
C THR A 152 5.91 16.68 -17.29
N LEU A 153 4.97 17.28 -18.03
CA LEU A 153 3.53 17.05 -17.84
C LEU A 153 3.18 15.57 -17.96
N SER A 154 3.75 14.86 -18.94
CA SER A 154 3.49 13.44 -19.14
C SER A 154 4.00 12.55 -17.99
N GLU A 155 5.09 12.91 -17.33
CA GLU A 155 5.59 12.19 -16.16
C GLU A 155 4.66 12.38 -14.97
N LEU A 156 4.17 13.60 -14.74
CA LEU A 156 3.22 13.89 -13.67
C LEU A 156 1.89 13.16 -13.91
N GLU A 157 1.35 13.19 -15.14
CA GLU A 157 0.14 12.46 -15.52
C GLU A 157 0.29 10.95 -15.33
N ALA A 158 1.39 10.37 -15.81
CA ALA A 158 1.68 8.95 -15.65
C ALA A 158 1.82 8.53 -14.18
N ASN A 159 2.39 9.40 -13.34
CA ASN A 159 2.48 9.16 -11.90
C ASN A 159 1.11 9.14 -11.24
N VAL A 160 0.27 10.14 -11.51
CA VAL A 160 -1.12 10.22 -11.00
C VAL A 160 -1.93 9.03 -11.52
N SER A 161 -1.83 8.69 -12.80
CA SER A 161 -2.48 7.52 -13.38
C SER A 161 -2.12 6.25 -12.62
N THR A 162 -0.83 5.97 -12.49
CA THR A 162 -0.33 4.73 -11.87
C THR A 162 -0.73 4.60 -10.40
N ASN A 163 -0.61 5.68 -9.62
CA ASN A 163 -0.74 5.62 -8.15
C ASN A 163 -2.13 5.94 -7.60
N ALA A 164 -2.98 6.64 -8.36
CA ALA A 164 -4.29 7.10 -7.92
C ALA A 164 -5.42 6.57 -8.81
N THR A 165 -5.41 6.91 -10.10
CA THR A 165 -6.53 6.64 -11.00
C THR A 165 -6.64 5.15 -11.33
N PHE A 166 -5.53 4.49 -11.66
CA PHE A 166 -5.54 3.07 -12.01
C PHE A 166 -6.08 2.18 -10.89
N PRO A 167 -5.59 2.22 -9.64
CA PRO A 167 -6.12 1.36 -8.59
C PRO A 167 -7.62 1.61 -8.30
N LEU A 168 -8.09 2.85 -8.39
CA LEU A 168 -9.50 3.16 -8.23
C LEU A 168 -10.35 2.53 -9.33
N LEU A 169 -9.99 2.74 -10.59
CA LEU A 169 -10.73 2.22 -11.74
C LEU A 169 -10.60 0.70 -11.87
N PHE A 170 -9.44 0.13 -11.55
CA PHE A 170 -9.25 -1.32 -11.52
C PHE A 170 -10.13 -1.98 -10.44
N THR A 171 -10.24 -1.36 -9.28
CA THR A 171 -11.19 -1.78 -8.24
C THR A 171 -12.63 -1.69 -8.73
N ARG A 172 -13.01 -0.60 -9.43
CA ARG A 172 -14.35 -0.44 -10.00
C ARG A 172 -14.68 -1.56 -11.00
N ALA A 173 -13.73 -1.93 -11.86
CA ALA A 173 -13.90 -3.01 -12.83
C ALA A 173 -14.13 -4.38 -12.15
N LEU A 174 -13.41 -4.66 -11.05
CA LEU A 174 -13.55 -5.93 -10.31
C LEU A 174 -14.69 -5.93 -9.28
N MET A 175 -15.32 -4.80 -9.01
CA MET A 175 -16.35 -4.69 -7.96
C MET A 175 -17.53 -5.66 -8.16
N PRO A 176 -18.09 -5.89 -9.38
CA PRO A 176 -19.15 -6.88 -9.57
C PRO A 176 -18.73 -8.29 -9.16
N ASN A 177 -17.49 -8.70 -9.52
CA ASN A 177 -16.94 -10.00 -9.16
C ASN A 177 -16.73 -10.13 -7.65
N LEU A 178 -16.14 -9.11 -7.00
CA LEU A 178 -15.95 -9.08 -5.54
C LEU A 178 -17.27 -9.11 -4.77
N ILE A 179 -18.32 -8.45 -5.26
CA ILE A 179 -19.67 -8.48 -4.69
C ILE A 179 -20.27 -9.89 -4.81
N ALA A 180 -20.13 -10.54 -5.96
CA ALA A 180 -20.65 -11.88 -6.18
C ALA A 180 -19.95 -12.95 -5.31
N ASN A 181 -18.70 -12.71 -4.93
CA ASN A 181 -17.85 -13.65 -4.22
C ASN A 181 -17.56 -13.26 -2.75
N GLN A 182 -18.49 -12.58 -2.09
CA GLN A 182 -18.32 -12.24 -0.65
C GLN A 182 -18.19 -13.49 0.24
N PRO A 183 -17.47 -13.41 1.39
CA PRO A 183 -16.66 -12.29 1.85
C PRO A 183 -15.45 -12.06 0.96
N SER A 184 -15.11 -10.80 0.67
CA SER A 184 -13.96 -10.43 -0.17
C SER A 184 -13.11 -9.33 0.46
N LEU A 185 -11.87 -9.18 -0.02
CA LEU A 185 -10.85 -8.31 0.56
C LEU A 185 -10.20 -7.46 -0.52
N ILE A 186 -10.09 -6.16 -0.27
CA ILE A 186 -9.34 -5.21 -1.09
C ILE A 186 -8.20 -4.63 -0.25
N LEU A 187 -6.97 -4.81 -0.69
CA LEU A 187 -5.77 -4.23 -0.09
C LEU A 187 -5.20 -3.16 -1.03
N ASN A 188 -5.16 -1.92 -0.57
CA ASN A 188 -4.58 -0.80 -1.31
C ASN A 188 -3.23 -0.42 -0.72
N ILE A 189 -2.15 -0.51 -1.52
CA ILE A 189 -0.80 -0.24 -1.05
C ILE A 189 -0.48 1.24 -1.20
N GLY A 190 -0.54 1.94 -0.07
CA GLY A 190 -0.21 3.34 0.10
C GLY A 190 1.27 3.57 0.41
N SER A 191 1.55 4.75 0.91
CA SER A 191 2.88 5.16 1.37
C SER A 191 2.74 6.17 2.50
N ILE A 192 3.71 6.24 3.40
CA ILE A 192 3.81 7.35 4.38
C ILE A 192 4.12 8.70 3.72
N ALA A 193 4.47 8.72 2.43
CA ALA A 193 4.64 9.96 1.68
C ALA A 193 3.32 10.75 1.51
N ASP A 194 2.17 10.15 1.84
CA ASP A 194 0.85 10.79 1.84
C ASP A 194 0.68 11.90 2.90
N ILE A 195 1.64 12.03 3.83
CA ILE A 195 1.68 13.13 4.84
C ILE A 195 2.44 14.37 4.37
N ALA A 196 2.59 14.57 3.08
CA ALA A 196 3.37 15.64 2.45
C ALA A 196 4.88 15.58 2.76
N MET A 197 5.64 15.11 1.78
CA MET A 197 7.10 15.05 1.84
C MET A 197 7.67 15.94 0.72
N PRO A 198 8.80 16.66 0.94
CA PRO A 198 9.43 17.44 -0.12
C PRO A 198 9.94 16.52 -1.24
N LEU A 199 10.02 17.05 -2.45
CA LEU A 199 10.50 16.35 -3.67
C LEU A 199 9.62 15.18 -4.13
N PHE A 200 8.34 15.14 -3.72
CA PHE A 200 7.34 14.17 -4.16
C PHE A 200 6.08 14.86 -4.72
N PRO A 201 6.18 15.75 -5.72
CA PRO A 201 5.08 16.64 -6.11
C PRO A 201 3.83 15.93 -6.60
N ALA A 202 3.95 14.76 -7.22
CA ALA A 202 2.82 13.95 -7.68
C ALA A 202 2.61 12.68 -6.85
N TYR A 203 3.68 12.03 -6.41
CA TYR A 203 3.61 10.76 -5.70
C TYR A 203 2.90 10.87 -4.35
N GLY A 204 3.32 11.81 -3.49
CA GLY A 204 2.71 12.02 -2.18
C GLY A 204 1.20 12.28 -2.29
N PRO A 205 0.76 13.29 -3.06
CA PRO A 205 -0.65 13.57 -3.32
C PRO A 205 -1.42 12.38 -3.92
N SER A 206 -0.82 11.61 -4.84
CA SER A 206 -1.46 10.41 -5.41
C SER A 206 -1.69 9.32 -4.36
N LYS A 207 -0.75 9.13 -3.44
CA LYS A 207 -0.91 8.17 -2.34
C LYS A 207 -1.90 8.67 -1.29
N ALA A 208 -1.98 9.98 -1.04
CA ALA A 208 -3.02 10.57 -0.19
C ALA A 208 -4.42 10.37 -0.80
N PHE A 209 -4.57 10.59 -2.11
CA PHE A 209 -5.80 10.28 -2.84
C PHE A 209 -6.19 8.81 -2.66
N LEU A 210 -5.27 7.87 -2.88
CA LEU A 210 -5.53 6.44 -2.75
C LEU A 210 -5.97 6.06 -1.34
N MET A 211 -5.34 6.61 -0.29
CA MET A 211 -5.70 6.32 1.10
C MET A 211 -7.06 6.92 1.48
N CYS A 212 -7.38 8.13 1.02
CA CYS A 212 -8.69 8.73 1.19
C CYS A 212 -9.77 7.90 0.49
N SER A 213 -9.58 7.58 -0.80
CA SER A 213 -10.49 6.71 -1.57
C SER A 213 -10.70 5.33 -0.93
N THR A 214 -9.65 4.78 -0.31
CA THR A 214 -9.72 3.51 0.44
C THR A 214 -10.66 3.63 1.63
N ALA A 215 -10.55 4.70 2.41
CA ALA A 215 -11.39 4.94 3.59
C ALA A 215 -12.86 5.19 3.19
N GLU A 216 -13.08 5.93 2.12
CA GLU A 216 -14.42 6.18 1.55
C GLU A 216 -15.05 4.87 1.05
N LEU A 217 -14.32 4.09 0.26
CA LEU A 217 -14.79 2.81 -0.26
C LEU A 217 -15.13 1.84 0.88
N ALA A 218 -14.33 1.80 1.95
CA ALA A 218 -14.62 0.98 3.12
C ALA A 218 -15.94 1.37 3.80
N LEU A 219 -16.22 2.69 3.91
CA LEU A 219 -17.48 3.19 4.44
C LEU A 219 -18.65 2.87 3.53
N GLU A 220 -18.46 2.96 2.20
CA GLU A 220 -19.49 2.60 1.23
C GLU A 220 -19.91 1.13 1.35
N GLN A 221 -18.94 0.20 1.54
CA GLN A 221 -19.29 -1.21 1.71
C GLN A 221 -20.12 -1.43 2.97
N VAL A 222 -19.77 -0.76 4.09
CA VAL A 222 -20.58 -0.79 5.32
C VAL A 222 -21.98 -0.21 5.07
N TYR A 223 -22.09 0.94 4.40
CA TYR A 223 -23.38 1.56 4.07
C TYR A 223 -24.26 0.64 3.20
N LYS A 224 -23.67 -0.09 2.26
CA LYS A 224 -24.36 -1.06 1.41
C LYS A 224 -24.64 -2.41 2.08
N GLY A 225 -24.19 -2.64 3.32
CA GLY A 225 -24.30 -3.93 4.02
C GLY A 225 -23.54 -5.06 3.33
N ARG A 226 -22.45 -4.75 2.60
CA ARG A 226 -21.63 -5.73 1.89
C ARG A 226 -20.49 -6.24 2.76
N ASP A 227 -20.22 -7.54 2.68
CA ASP A 227 -19.11 -8.17 3.40
C ASP A 227 -17.80 -8.09 2.58
N ILE A 228 -17.37 -6.85 2.32
CA ILE A 228 -16.14 -6.52 1.61
C ILE A 228 -15.27 -5.68 2.53
N GLU A 229 -14.14 -6.25 2.98
CA GLU A 229 -13.15 -5.48 3.74
C GLU A 229 -12.26 -4.70 2.77
N VAL A 230 -12.09 -3.41 3.04
CA VAL A 230 -11.17 -2.55 2.28
C VAL A 230 -10.15 -1.97 3.25
N LEU A 231 -8.87 -2.27 3.02
CA LEU A 231 -7.78 -1.91 3.92
C LEU A 231 -6.64 -1.23 3.17
N GLY A 232 -6.32 0.00 3.57
CA GLY A 232 -5.15 0.75 3.13
C GLY A 232 -3.92 0.41 3.97
N LEU A 233 -2.82 0.12 3.30
CA LEU A 233 -1.56 -0.30 3.91
C LEU A 233 -0.46 0.71 3.55
N ARG A 234 -0.10 1.58 4.49
CA ARG A 234 0.99 2.55 4.30
C ARG A 234 2.35 1.86 4.41
N VAL A 235 3.14 1.99 3.35
CA VAL A 235 4.52 1.48 3.27
C VAL A 235 5.49 2.60 3.60
N MET A 236 6.55 2.27 4.33
CA MET A 236 7.74 3.09 4.47
C MET A 236 8.87 2.52 3.57
N GLN A 237 10.09 2.46 4.06
CA GLN A 237 11.19 1.83 3.32
C GLN A 237 11.12 0.31 3.38
N VAL A 238 11.11 -0.34 2.19
CA VAL A 238 11.22 -1.80 2.03
C VAL A 238 12.30 -2.07 0.99
N THR A 239 13.21 -3.01 1.25
CA THR A 239 14.27 -3.37 0.30
C THR A 239 13.69 -4.01 -0.97
N GLU A 240 14.48 -4.13 -2.03
CA GLU A 240 14.13 -4.84 -3.26
C GLU A 240 12.88 -4.30 -4.00
N THR A 241 12.43 -3.10 -3.68
CA THR A 241 11.27 -2.47 -4.34
C THR A 241 11.62 -1.74 -5.64
N GLY A 242 12.89 -1.69 -5.98
CA GLY A 242 13.39 -1.04 -7.21
C GLY A 242 13.87 0.39 -7.00
N THR A 243 13.38 1.08 -5.99
CA THR A 243 13.70 2.48 -5.70
C THR A 243 14.94 2.62 -4.81
N ILE A 244 15.05 1.80 -3.77
CA ILE A 244 16.14 1.93 -2.79
C ILE A 244 16.83 0.58 -2.59
N LYS A 245 18.13 0.54 -2.82
CA LYS A 245 18.99 -0.64 -2.60
C LYS A 245 19.78 -0.48 -1.29
N VAL A 246 19.11 -0.56 -0.17
CA VAL A 246 19.75 -0.59 1.15
C VAL A 246 19.70 -1.99 1.75
N PRO A 247 20.68 -2.37 2.59
CA PRO A 247 20.63 -3.65 3.29
C PRO A 247 19.39 -3.78 4.16
N THR A 248 18.86 -5.00 4.26
CA THR A 248 17.75 -5.32 5.17
C THR A 248 18.13 -5.02 6.62
N SER A 249 17.22 -4.38 7.34
CA SER A 249 17.36 -4.06 8.76
C SER A 249 16.02 -4.13 9.46
N TYR A 250 16.01 -3.96 10.78
CA TYR A 250 14.78 -3.90 11.57
C TYR A 250 13.82 -2.76 11.08
N PHE A 251 14.38 -1.64 10.61
CA PHE A 251 13.61 -0.50 10.10
C PHE A 251 13.44 -0.50 8.59
N VAL A 252 14.10 -1.40 7.88
CA VAL A 252 13.97 -1.56 6.42
C VAL A 252 13.84 -3.06 6.13
N PRO A 253 12.63 -3.64 6.27
CA PRO A 253 12.40 -5.06 6.06
C PRO A 253 12.49 -5.44 4.58
N ASP A 254 12.68 -6.74 4.32
CA ASP A 254 12.47 -7.31 3.00
C ASP A 254 10.95 -7.39 2.67
N PRO A 255 10.59 -7.51 1.38
CA PRO A 255 9.19 -7.54 0.95
C PRO A 255 8.38 -8.67 1.58
N LYS A 256 8.98 -9.84 1.81
CA LYS A 256 8.30 -11.01 2.38
C LYS A 256 7.92 -10.76 3.84
N THR A 257 8.84 -10.20 4.62
CA THR A 257 8.60 -9.80 6.02
C THR A 257 7.50 -8.76 6.12
N TRP A 258 7.55 -7.73 5.24
CA TRP A 258 6.54 -6.67 5.24
C TRP A 258 5.15 -7.21 4.83
N VAL A 259 5.07 -8.03 3.76
CA VAL A 259 3.80 -8.63 3.29
C VAL A 259 3.18 -9.54 4.34
N ARG A 260 3.99 -10.37 5.02
CA ARG A 260 3.48 -11.19 6.12
C ARG A 260 2.87 -10.34 7.21
N SER A 261 3.55 -9.27 7.60
CA SER A 261 3.02 -8.29 8.56
C SER A 261 1.72 -7.65 8.07
N ALA A 262 1.60 -7.32 6.78
CA ALA A 262 0.41 -6.74 6.19
C ALA A 262 -0.79 -7.72 6.23
N LEU A 263 -0.59 -8.96 5.85
CA LEU A 263 -1.62 -10.00 5.87
C LEU A 263 -2.05 -10.39 7.29
N ASP A 264 -1.14 -10.28 8.26
CA ASP A 264 -1.45 -10.48 9.68
C ASP A 264 -2.37 -9.38 10.26
N ARG A 265 -2.49 -8.23 9.61
CA ARG A 265 -3.35 -7.11 10.04
C ARG A 265 -4.74 -7.15 9.39
N VAL A 266 -5.02 -8.06 8.47
CA VAL A 266 -6.34 -8.21 7.86
C VAL A 266 -7.40 -8.46 8.95
N GLY A 267 -8.51 -7.73 8.88
CA GLY A 267 -9.56 -7.74 9.90
C GLY A 267 -9.28 -6.87 11.11
N CYS A 268 -8.29 -5.97 11.08
CA CYS A 268 -7.94 -5.14 12.24
C CYS A 268 -9.02 -4.11 12.64
N GLY A 269 -10.05 -3.91 11.83
CA GLY A 269 -11.13 -2.95 12.10
C GLY A 269 -10.75 -1.50 11.82
N ARG A 270 -9.58 -1.25 11.25
CA ARG A 270 -9.13 0.07 10.76
C ARG A 270 -9.22 0.10 9.24
N ARG A 271 -9.38 1.29 8.66
CA ARG A 271 -9.47 1.48 7.20
C ARG A 271 -8.11 1.71 6.55
N VAL A 272 -7.21 2.39 7.28
CA VAL A 272 -5.83 2.68 6.86
C VAL A 272 -4.90 2.45 8.03
N ILE A 273 -3.80 1.73 7.80
CA ILE A 273 -2.80 1.40 8.83
C ILE A 273 -1.38 1.39 8.26
N VAL A 274 -0.41 1.45 9.14
CA VAL A 274 0.99 1.06 8.87
C VAL A 274 1.16 -0.38 9.40
N PRO A 275 1.23 -1.42 8.55
CA PRO A 275 1.09 -2.81 9.02
C PRO A 275 2.33 -3.35 9.73
N TYR A 276 3.52 -2.86 9.42
CA TYR A 276 4.77 -3.28 10.03
C TYR A 276 5.07 -2.42 11.27
N LEU A 277 5.12 -3.04 12.45
CA LEU A 277 5.22 -2.32 13.72
C LEU A 277 6.40 -1.34 13.81
N PRO A 278 7.64 -1.67 13.37
CA PRO A 278 8.73 -0.70 13.38
C PRO A 278 8.43 0.55 12.55
N HIS A 279 7.81 0.39 11.37
CA HIS A 279 7.35 1.53 10.56
C HIS A 279 6.27 2.34 11.24
N ALA A 280 5.34 1.69 11.94
CA ALA A 280 4.27 2.38 12.67
C ALA A 280 4.83 3.20 13.84
N LEU A 281 5.83 2.69 14.54
CA LEU A 281 6.53 3.45 15.58
C LEU A 281 7.27 4.67 15.02
N GLN A 282 7.97 4.50 13.88
CA GLN A 282 8.61 5.62 13.20
C GLN A 282 7.59 6.67 12.74
N THR A 283 6.44 6.24 12.19
CA THR A 283 5.37 7.14 11.75
C THR A 283 4.78 7.89 12.95
N ALA A 284 4.50 7.21 14.06
CA ALA A 284 4.01 7.83 15.28
C ALA A 284 4.99 8.87 15.84
N MET A 285 6.29 8.59 15.76
CA MET A 285 7.33 9.58 16.15
C MET A 285 7.31 10.81 15.25
N LEU A 286 7.12 10.64 13.93
CA LEU A 286 7.00 11.75 12.99
C LEU A 286 5.74 12.59 13.24
N GLU A 287 4.63 11.96 13.58
CA GLU A 287 3.36 12.63 13.90
C GLU A 287 3.42 13.40 15.25
N CYS A 288 4.34 13.04 16.15
CA CYS A 288 4.59 13.75 17.40
C CYS A 288 5.51 14.97 17.24
N VAL A 289 6.10 15.20 16.05
CA VAL A 289 6.98 16.35 15.80
C VAL A 289 6.15 17.64 15.87
N PRO A 290 6.57 18.65 16.68
CA PRO A 290 5.87 19.93 16.72
C PRO A 290 5.83 20.62 15.34
N ALA A 291 4.74 21.29 15.03
CA ALA A 291 4.53 21.92 13.71
C ALA A 291 5.67 22.85 13.26
N PHE A 292 6.29 23.59 14.19
CA PHE A 292 7.41 24.47 13.86
C PHE A 292 8.71 23.72 13.47
N MET A 293 8.84 22.42 13.78
CA MET A 293 9.98 21.56 13.43
C MET A 293 9.68 20.63 12.25
N GLU A 294 8.41 20.46 11.90
CA GLU A 294 7.94 19.47 10.94
C GLU A 294 8.67 19.55 9.59
N ALA A 295 8.74 20.76 9.02
CA ALA A 295 9.42 21.00 7.75
C ALA A 295 10.91 20.62 7.81
N SER A 296 11.61 21.04 8.88
CA SER A 296 13.03 20.74 9.06
C SER A 296 13.31 19.24 9.18
N VAL A 297 12.48 18.51 9.93
CA VAL A 297 12.61 17.06 10.11
C VAL A 297 12.36 16.31 8.79
N LYS A 298 11.30 16.69 8.06
CA LYS A 298 10.97 16.07 6.76
C LYS A 298 12.06 16.33 5.72
N ILE A 299 12.58 17.56 5.64
CA ILE A 299 13.68 17.93 4.73
C ILE A 299 14.95 17.15 5.09
N ALA A 300 15.31 17.06 6.37
CA ALA A 300 16.47 16.29 6.81
C ALA A 300 16.33 14.80 6.48
N GLY A 301 15.13 14.23 6.65
CA GLY A 301 14.84 12.84 6.28
C GLY A 301 15.01 12.56 4.79
N VAL A 302 14.52 13.44 3.92
CA VAL A 302 14.70 13.31 2.46
C VAL A 302 16.16 13.49 2.07
N LYS A 303 16.87 14.48 2.59
CA LYS A 303 18.32 14.66 2.33
C LYS A 303 19.12 13.42 2.68
N LYS A 304 18.86 12.81 3.84
CA LYS A 304 19.51 11.56 4.25
C LYS A 304 19.24 10.41 3.28
N ASN A 305 18.02 10.29 2.78
CA ASN A 305 17.67 9.25 1.79
C ASN A 305 18.40 9.47 0.46
N LEU A 306 18.53 10.72 0.01
CA LEU A 306 19.27 11.08 -1.19
C LEU A 306 20.79 10.78 -1.06
N GLU A 307 21.36 10.92 0.13
CA GLU A 307 22.75 10.53 0.41
C GLU A 307 22.96 9.01 0.37
N LEU A 308 21.95 8.24 0.75
CA LEU A 308 21.99 6.78 0.77
C LEU A 308 21.76 6.14 -0.62
N ASP A 309 21.21 6.89 -1.58
CA ASP A 309 21.04 6.43 -2.97
C ASP A 309 22.01 7.16 -3.93
N PRO A 310 23.23 6.65 -4.11
CA PRO A 310 24.24 7.29 -4.96
C PRO A 310 23.95 7.18 -6.47
N THR A 311 22.93 6.46 -6.90
CA THR A 311 22.69 6.13 -8.30
C THR A 311 21.53 6.89 -8.96
N GLY A 312 20.57 7.41 -8.18
CA GLY A 312 19.34 8.01 -8.72
C GLY A 312 19.36 9.53 -8.91
N SER A 313 20.00 10.28 -8.00
CA SER A 313 19.78 11.74 -7.89
C SER A 313 21.01 12.62 -8.07
N ARG A 314 22.20 12.05 -8.25
CA ARG A 314 23.44 12.85 -8.40
C ARG A 314 23.52 13.70 -9.66
N GLY A 315 22.70 13.42 -10.68
CA GLY A 315 22.70 14.20 -11.91
C GLY A 315 22.18 15.64 -11.77
N VAL A 316 21.31 15.89 -10.81
CA VAL A 316 20.63 17.19 -10.63
C VAL A 316 21.37 18.09 -9.65
N MET A 317 21.85 17.59 -8.51
CA MET A 317 22.58 18.41 -7.53
C MET A 317 23.95 18.92 -8.02
N GLN A 318 24.53 18.32 -9.06
CA GLN A 318 25.79 18.81 -9.64
C GLN A 318 25.59 19.98 -10.59
N LYS A 319 24.42 20.10 -11.24
CA LYS A 319 24.10 21.25 -12.09
C LYS A 319 23.84 22.55 -11.33
N ASP A 320 23.27 22.46 -10.13
CA ASP A 320 22.97 23.66 -9.30
C ASP A 320 24.20 24.23 -8.59
N LYS A 321 25.35 23.55 -8.67
CA LYS A 321 26.63 24.11 -8.15
C LYS A 321 27.50 24.77 -9.21
N GLU A 322 27.09 24.67 -10.49
CA GLU A 322 27.80 25.29 -11.62
C GLU A 322 27.03 26.49 -12.22
N LEU A 323 25.92 26.92 -11.60
CA LEU A 323 25.20 28.17 -11.85
C LEU A 323 25.33 29.10 -10.64
#